data_ee63518f2a7f7f0fc3e1a3b63c72f351
#
_entry.id   ee63518f2a7f7f0fc3e1a3b63c72f351
#
_cell.length_a   1.000
_cell.length_b   1.000
_cell.length_c   1.000
_cell.angle_alpha   90.00
_cell.angle_beta   90.00
_cell.angle_gamma   90.00
#
_symmetry.space_group_name_H-M   'P 1'
#
loop_
_entity.id
_entity.type
_entity.pdbx_description
1 polymer ?
#
loop_
_entity_poly.entity_id
_entity_poly.type
_entity_poly.pdbx_seq_one_letter_code
_entity_poly.pdbx_strand_id
1 'polypeptide(L)'
;MRFPQKPFSVLAAALIAGCASPAPDLKNPGPSWPAAPSVVAHRGASAVRPEHTLAAYQKAIEDGADSIEPDLVATRDGVLVARHENEISGTTDVAALTQFADRKTTRTIDGVAITGWFTEDFTLAELKQLRARERIPLNRPANTAWDGQFAIPTLQEIIELVERESRARKRTIGLVPELKHSTYFAAIGLPLERRVVDVLMANEYRGRDAAVFIQSFEVSNLKALRAMSGYRLVQLVSVPTEAPYDAVAAGTGLTYADMITPAGLAQIATYADVVSPYKSIVIPRDANDNLGAPTSFVRAAHAAGLPVHVWTLRPENPFLPAGLRAPPVDSPGTRGDAAGEIRAYLDAGVDAVFTDDPALGRGAVDAFRRR
;
A
#
# COMPACT_ATOMS: atom_id res chain seq x y z
N MET A 1 -71.93 57.34 -12.39
CA MET A 1 -70.50 57.22 -12.75
C MET A 1 -69.96 55.91 -12.18
N ARG A 2 -69.64 54.93 -13.00
CA ARG A 2 -69.06 53.64 -12.59
C ARG A 2 -67.56 53.68 -12.90
N PHE A 3 -66.71 53.47 -11.89
CA PHE A 3 -65.30 53.34 -12.06
C PHE A 3 -64.91 51.84 -12.35
N PRO A 4 -64.04 51.57 -13.30
CA PRO A 4 -63.62 50.20 -13.59
C PRO A 4 -62.56 49.74 -12.58
N GLN A 5 -62.80 48.58 -11.99
CA GLN A 5 -61.78 47.86 -11.17
C GLN A 5 -60.75 47.20 -12.09
N LYS A 6 -59.47 47.46 -11.85
CA LYS A 6 -58.35 46.75 -12.49
C LYS A 6 -58.08 45.43 -11.76
N PRO A 7 -57.79 44.34 -12.44
CA PRO A 7 -57.38 43.07 -11.77
C PRO A 7 -55.96 43.15 -11.30
N PHE A 8 -55.71 42.74 -10.05
CA PHE A 8 -54.40 42.51 -9.49
C PHE A 8 -53.88 41.12 -9.99
N SER A 9 -52.85 41.16 -10.80
CA SER A 9 -52.08 39.89 -11.15
C SER A 9 -51.15 39.54 -10.01
N VAL A 10 -51.43 38.45 -9.34
CA VAL A 10 -50.52 37.84 -8.34
C VAL A 10 -49.48 37.04 -9.10
N LEU A 11 -48.25 37.54 -9.12
CA LEU A 11 -47.10 36.82 -9.67
C LEU A 11 -46.64 35.77 -8.64
N ALA A 12 -46.97 34.50 -8.87
CA ALA A 12 -46.45 33.39 -8.04
C ALA A 12 -44.99 33.15 -8.38
N ALA A 13 -44.08 33.55 -7.51
CA ALA A 13 -42.66 33.17 -7.60
C ALA A 13 -42.48 31.70 -7.19
N ALA A 14 -42.28 30.85 -8.18
CA ALA A 14 -41.90 29.45 -7.93
C ALA A 14 -40.46 29.42 -7.38
N LEU A 15 -40.30 29.15 -6.10
CA LEU A 15 -39.02 28.79 -5.48
C LEU A 15 -38.57 27.42 -6.02
N ILE A 16 -37.67 27.43 -6.97
CA ILE A 16 -36.93 26.20 -7.38
C ILE A 16 -35.97 25.88 -6.24
N ALA A 17 -36.38 25.01 -5.33
CA ALA A 17 -35.47 24.36 -4.38
C ALA A 17 -34.53 23.48 -5.19
N GLY A 18 -33.37 23.99 -5.55
CA GLY A 18 -32.28 23.21 -6.13
C GLY A 18 -31.84 22.19 -5.10
N CYS A 19 -32.13 20.90 -5.32
CA CYS A 19 -31.55 19.82 -4.58
C CYS A 19 -30.03 19.84 -4.87
N ALA A 20 -29.25 20.48 -4.01
CA ALA A 20 -27.82 20.36 -4.03
C ALA A 20 -27.50 18.87 -3.74
N SER A 21 -26.91 18.18 -4.71
CA SER A 21 -26.41 16.82 -4.47
C SER A 21 -25.43 16.86 -3.29
N PRO A 22 -25.52 15.92 -2.33
CA PRO A 22 -24.59 15.88 -1.23
C PRO A 22 -23.15 15.79 -1.77
N ALA A 23 -22.21 16.43 -1.10
CA ALA A 23 -20.79 16.33 -1.46
C ALA A 23 -20.36 14.86 -1.42
N PRO A 24 -19.51 14.41 -2.35
CA PRO A 24 -19.06 13.03 -2.40
C PRO A 24 -18.33 12.65 -1.10
N ASP A 25 -18.61 11.46 -0.56
CA ASP A 25 -17.89 10.91 0.58
C ASP A 25 -16.52 10.40 0.10
N LEU A 26 -15.47 11.20 0.33
CA LEU A 26 -14.12 10.89 -0.13
C LEU A 26 -13.46 9.73 0.64
N LYS A 27 -13.99 9.38 1.82
CA LYS A 27 -13.55 8.22 2.60
C LYS A 27 -14.21 6.93 2.14
N ASN A 28 -15.48 7.01 1.73
CA ASN A 28 -16.31 5.86 1.37
C ASN A 28 -16.91 6.06 -0.04
N PRO A 29 -16.06 6.07 -1.09
CA PRO A 29 -16.48 6.34 -2.47
C PRO A 29 -17.33 5.22 -3.09
N GLY A 30 -17.44 4.09 -2.41
CA GLY A 30 -18.15 2.90 -2.88
C GLY A 30 -17.23 1.83 -3.48
N PRO A 31 -17.80 0.64 -3.75
CA PRO A 31 -17.02 -0.56 -4.09
C PRO A 31 -16.37 -0.50 -5.47
N SER A 32 -16.79 0.39 -6.37
CA SER A 32 -16.18 0.57 -7.70
C SER A 32 -14.92 1.41 -7.70
N TRP A 33 -14.55 2.01 -6.57
CA TRP A 33 -13.30 2.76 -6.44
C TRP A 33 -12.14 1.82 -6.05
N PRO A 34 -10.90 2.04 -6.53
CA PRO A 34 -10.49 2.98 -7.57
C PRO A 34 -10.81 2.46 -8.98
N ALA A 35 -10.84 3.37 -9.97
CA ALA A 35 -10.90 2.93 -11.37
C ALA A 35 -9.60 2.20 -11.75
N ALA A 36 -9.73 1.02 -12.37
CA ALA A 36 -8.60 0.26 -12.87
C ALA A 36 -8.12 0.78 -14.25
N PRO A 37 -6.81 0.64 -14.58
CA PRO A 37 -5.74 0.33 -13.64
C PRO A 37 -5.41 1.51 -12.74
N SER A 38 -4.96 1.24 -11.49
CA SER A 38 -4.65 2.26 -10.48
C SER A 38 -3.18 2.25 -10.05
N VAL A 39 -2.74 3.35 -9.42
CA VAL A 39 -1.37 3.53 -8.90
C VAL A 39 -1.38 3.47 -7.39
N VAL A 40 -0.68 2.50 -6.82
CA VAL A 40 -0.42 2.37 -5.39
C VAL A 40 1.01 2.80 -5.10
N ALA A 41 1.20 3.79 -4.25
CA ALA A 41 2.51 4.30 -3.87
C ALA A 41 3.11 3.42 -2.76
N HIS A 42 4.00 2.50 -3.14
CA HIS A 42 4.66 1.55 -2.26
C HIS A 42 5.56 2.26 -1.25
N ARG A 43 5.14 2.25 0.02
CA ARG A 43 5.78 2.99 1.13
C ARG A 43 5.85 4.51 0.91
N GLY A 44 4.92 5.05 0.11
CA GLY A 44 4.95 6.42 -0.38
C GLY A 44 5.74 6.59 -1.68
N ALA A 45 6.24 7.80 -1.97
CA ALA A 45 7.18 8.06 -3.07
C ALA A 45 8.61 7.69 -2.63
N SER A 46 8.82 6.40 -2.33
CA SER A 46 10.04 5.89 -1.69
C SER A 46 11.28 5.97 -2.59
N ALA A 47 11.11 6.11 -3.92
CA ALA A 47 12.22 6.38 -4.84
C ALA A 47 12.82 7.79 -4.68
N VAL A 48 12.16 8.72 -3.97
CA VAL A 48 12.60 10.12 -3.84
C VAL A 48 12.51 10.70 -2.42
N ARG A 49 12.05 9.91 -1.46
CA ARG A 49 11.97 10.24 -0.02
C ARG A 49 12.20 8.97 0.81
N PRO A 50 12.74 9.06 2.03
CA PRO A 50 12.80 7.91 2.93
C PRO A 50 11.41 7.28 3.11
N GLU A 51 11.33 5.97 2.92
CA GLU A 51 10.09 5.20 2.97
C GLU A 51 9.32 5.39 4.29
N HIS A 52 8.00 5.23 4.24
CA HIS A 52 7.13 5.29 5.43
C HIS A 52 7.30 6.56 6.24
N THR A 53 7.41 7.71 5.58
CA THR A 53 7.36 9.04 6.19
C THR A 53 6.16 9.81 5.67
N LEU A 54 5.64 10.77 6.46
CA LEU A 54 4.57 11.64 5.98
C LEU A 54 5.02 12.42 4.74
N ALA A 55 6.32 12.75 4.63
CA ALA A 55 6.88 13.42 3.45
C ALA A 55 6.85 12.52 2.20
N ALA A 56 7.10 11.21 2.34
CA ALA A 56 7.00 10.25 1.23
C ALA A 56 5.54 10.07 0.78
N TYR A 57 4.59 10.00 1.73
CA TYR A 57 3.16 9.91 1.41
C TYR A 57 2.62 11.19 0.80
N GLN A 58 2.98 12.36 1.34
CA GLN A 58 2.63 13.65 0.77
C GLN A 58 3.10 13.76 -0.68
N LYS A 59 4.38 13.44 -0.94
CA LYS A 59 4.96 13.45 -2.29
C LYS A 59 4.23 12.49 -3.23
N ALA A 60 3.89 11.29 -2.77
CA ALA A 60 3.15 10.31 -3.55
C ALA A 60 1.77 10.84 -3.99
N ILE A 61 1.07 11.51 -3.08
CA ILE A 61 -0.23 12.14 -3.35
C ILE A 61 -0.09 13.29 -4.37
N GLU A 62 0.96 14.09 -4.24
CA GLU A 62 1.31 15.16 -5.19
C GLU A 62 1.61 14.60 -6.58
N ASP A 63 2.27 13.47 -6.67
CA ASP A 63 2.61 12.75 -7.89
C ASP A 63 1.43 12.00 -8.52
N GLY A 64 0.25 12.06 -7.90
CA GLY A 64 -0.99 11.54 -8.48
C GLY A 64 -1.28 10.06 -8.15
N ALA A 65 -0.66 9.49 -7.12
CA ALA A 65 -1.06 8.16 -6.64
C ALA A 65 -2.55 8.10 -6.31
N ASP A 66 -3.22 7.00 -6.66
CA ASP A 66 -4.61 6.75 -6.28
C ASP A 66 -4.70 6.32 -4.82
N SER A 67 -3.69 5.58 -4.34
CA SER A 67 -3.58 5.10 -2.96
C SER A 67 -2.14 5.20 -2.46
N ILE A 68 -1.99 5.34 -1.15
CA ILE A 68 -0.70 5.18 -0.46
C ILE A 68 -0.69 3.89 0.34
N GLU A 69 0.47 3.28 0.45
CA GLU A 69 0.65 2.00 1.10
C GLU A 69 1.56 2.15 2.32
N PRO A 70 1.02 2.02 3.56
CA PRO A 70 1.78 1.89 4.78
C PRO A 70 1.91 0.44 5.23
N ASP A 71 3.14 -0.04 5.46
CA ASP A 71 3.41 -1.26 6.21
C ASP A 71 3.25 -0.98 7.71
N LEU A 72 2.52 -1.80 8.43
CA LEU A 72 2.17 -1.58 9.82
C LEU A 72 2.80 -2.62 10.76
N VAL A 73 3.43 -2.12 11.80
CA VAL A 73 3.93 -2.86 12.96
C VAL A 73 3.44 -2.17 14.24
N ALA A 74 3.55 -2.86 15.39
CA ALA A 74 3.10 -2.29 16.67
C ALA A 74 4.26 -1.82 17.53
N THR A 75 4.01 -0.74 18.30
CA THR A 75 4.85 -0.32 19.43
C THR A 75 4.56 -1.17 20.66
N ARG A 76 5.39 -1.05 21.71
CA ARG A 76 5.17 -1.71 23.02
C ARG A 76 3.82 -1.36 23.65
N ASP A 77 3.36 -0.14 23.48
CA ASP A 77 2.07 0.37 23.97
C ASP A 77 0.93 0.16 22.94
N GLY A 78 1.17 -0.65 21.90
CA GLY A 78 0.15 -1.16 20.97
C GLY A 78 -0.30 -0.16 19.91
N VAL A 79 0.44 0.92 19.66
CA VAL A 79 0.13 1.86 18.60
C VAL A 79 0.68 1.36 17.27
N LEU A 80 -0.13 1.42 16.20
CA LEU A 80 0.32 1.07 14.85
C LEU A 80 1.16 2.19 14.25
N VAL A 81 2.37 1.84 13.83
CA VAL A 81 3.33 2.75 13.17
C VAL A 81 3.75 2.18 11.82
N ALA A 82 4.14 3.05 10.90
CA ALA A 82 4.53 2.64 9.56
C ALA A 82 6.02 2.29 9.51
N ARG A 83 6.32 0.99 9.39
CA ARG A 83 7.65 0.41 9.09
C ARG A 83 7.48 -0.95 8.40
N HIS A 84 8.36 -1.25 7.44
CA HIS A 84 8.30 -2.52 6.70
C HIS A 84 8.67 -3.70 7.59
N GLU A 85 9.74 -3.57 8.38
CA GLU A 85 10.09 -4.51 9.44
C GLU A 85 9.87 -3.87 10.82
N ASN A 86 9.65 -4.70 11.83
CA ASN A 86 9.70 -4.28 13.22
C ASN A 86 11.14 -4.02 13.70
N GLU A 87 12.17 -4.58 13.04
CA GLU A 87 13.57 -4.22 13.24
C GLU A 87 13.89 -2.92 12.50
N ILE A 88 14.34 -1.89 13.25
CA ILE A 88 14.38 -0.50 12.77
C ILE A 88 15.78 0.09 12.60
N SER A 89 16.86 -0.67 12.79
CA SER A 89 18.23 -0.14 12.70
C SER A 89 18.61 0.31 11.30
N GLY A 90 18.10 -0.39 10.27
CA GLY A 90 18.40 -0.09 8.86
C GLY A 90 17.66 1.12 8.30
N THR A 91 16.56 1.55 8.94
CA THR A 91 15.67 2.60 8.41
C THR A 91 15.48 3.77 9.36
N THR A 92 16.19 3.78 10.49
CA THR A 92 16.17 4.88 11.47
C THR A 92 17.58 5.17 12.01
N ASP A 93 17.69 6.24 12.78
CA ASP A 93 18.91 6.65 13.47
C ASP A 93 19.06 6.02 14.87
N VAL A 94 18.26 5.01 15.23
CA VAL A 94 18.23 4.40 16.58
C VAL A 94 19.61 3.98 17.07
N ALA A 95 20.45 3.44 16.21
CA ALA A 95 21.79 2.98 16.55
C ALA A 95 22.74 4.13 16.98
N ALA A 96 22.45 5.37 16.60
CA ALA A 96 23.20 6.55 17.00
C ALA A 96 22.74 7.15 18.33
N LEU A 97 21.59 6.72 18.86
CA LEU A 97 21.01 7.24 20.08
C LEU A 97 21.42 6.41 21.30
N THR A 98 22.43 6.90 22.04
CA THR A 98 23.03 6.18 23.16
C THR A 98 22.07 5.78 24.27
N GLN A 99 20.97 6.54 24.48
CA GLN A 99 19.91 6.21 25.44
C GLN A 99 19.13 4.93 25.11
N PHE A 100 19.28 4.38 23.92
CA PHE A 100 18.64 3.14 23.47
C PHE A 100 19.63 2.01 23.19
N ALA A 101 20.91 2.21 23.50
CA ALA A 101 21.97 1.22 23.19
C ALA A 101 21.72 -0.14 23.88
N ASP A 102 21.21 -0.14 25.09
CA ASP A 102 20.90 -1.32 25.92
C ASP A 102 19.68 -2.12 25.44
N ARG A 103 18.87 -1.55 24.52
CA ARG A 103 17.71 -2.23 23.95
C ARG A 103 18.03 -3.09 22.73
N LYS A 104 19.29 -3.07 22.25
CA LYS A 104 19.70 -3.96 21.18
C LYS A 104 19.61 -5.41 21.64
N THR A 105 18.82 -6.21 20.92
CA THR A 105 18.54 -7.59 21.31
C THR A 105 18.42 -8.48 20.08
N THR A 106 18.31 -9.80 20.28
CA THR A 106 18.03 -10.76 19.22
C THR A 106 16.63 -11.33 19.39
N ARG A 107 15.84 -11.30 18.33
CA ARG A 107 14.50 -11.90 18.26
C ARG A 107 14.39 -12.84 17.08
N THR A 108 13.52 -13.82 17.19
CA THR A 108 13.16 -14.68 16.05
C THR A 108 11.89 -14.12 15.42
N ILE A 109 12.03 -13.57 14.22
CA ILE A 109 10.92 -13.01 13.44
C ILE A 109 10.69 -13.96 12.25
N ASP A 110 9.49 -14.51 12.14
CA ASP A 110 9.09 -15.43 11.07
C ASP A 110 10.13 -16.56 10.84
N GLY A 111 10.64 -17.13 11.96
CA GLY A 111 11.62 -18.22 11.95
C GLY A 111 13.08 -17.78 11.75
N VAL A 112 13.35 -16.49 11.53
CA VAL A 112 14.70 -15.93 11.32
C VAL A 112 15.18 -15.19 12.55
N ALA A 113 16.39 -15.53 13.05
CA ALA A 113 17.03 -14.80 14.15
C ALA A 113 17.60 -13.46 13.64
N ILE A 114 17.09 -12.34 14.17
CA ILE A 114 17.48 -10.99 13.80
C ILE A 114 17.98 -10.26 15.04
N THR A 115 19.11 -9.54 14.92
CA THR A 115 19.69 -8.75 16.00
C THR A 115 19.61 -7.27 15.66
N GLY A 116 18.93 -6.49 16.51
CA GLY A 116 18.74 -5.06 16.29
C GLY A 116 17.86 -4.41 17.36
N TRP A 117 17.13 -3.39 16.98
CA TRP A 117 16.14 -2.66 17.79
C TRP A 117 14.76 -2.86 17.20
N PHE A 118 13.79 -3.25 18.03
CA PHE A 118 12.46 -3.66 17.55
C PHE A 118 11.38 -2.69 18.04
N THR A 119 10.42 -2.36 17.19
CA THR A 119 9.35 -1.39 17.50
C THR A 119 8.58 -1.72 18.78
N GLU A 120 8.36 -3.00 19.05
CA GLU A 120 7.67 -3.50 20.24
C GLU A 120 8.47 -3.38 21.54
N ASP A 121 9.74 -2.95 21.47
CA ASP A 121 10.54 -2.60 22.65
C ASP A 121 10.44 -1.11 23.01
N PHE A 122 9.77 -0.30 22.17
CA PHE A 122 9.62 1.14 22.35
C PHE A 122 8.16 1.53 22.51
N THR A 123 7.90 2.47 23.42
CA THR A 123 6.62 3.20 23.39
C THR A 123 6.56 4.13 22.19
N LEU A 124 5.35 4.59 21.82
CA LEU A 124 5.21 5.60 20.76
C LEU A 124 6.05 6.85 21.07
N ALA A 125 6.03 7.32 22.32
CA ALA A 125 6.78 8.52 22.73
C ALA A 125 8.29 8.37 22.51
N GLU A 126 8.83 7.18 22.71
CA GLU A 126 10.24 6.87 22.43
C GLU A 126 10.51 6.76 20.93
N LEU A 127 9.65 6.07 20.15
CA LEU A 127 9.79 5.99 18.69
C LEU A 127 9.71 7.37 18.03
N LYS A 128 8.95 8.31 18.56
CA LYS A 128 8.88 9.69 18.05
C LYS A 128 10.17 10.48 18.21
N GLN A 129 11.12 10.01 19.01
CA GLN A 129 12.47 10.60 19.09
C GLN A 129 13.37 10.19 17.92
N LEU A 130 13.07 9.07 17.27
CA LEU A 130 13.82 8.56 16.13
C LEU A 130 13.52 9.33 14.85
N ARG A 131 14.48 9.25 13.91
CA ARG A 131 14.33 9.83 12.57
C ARG A 131 14.57 8.78 11.51
N ALA A 132 13.75 8.84 10.46
CA ALA A 132 13.86 7.95 9.31
C ALA A 132 15.14 8.20 8.51
N ARG A 133 15.66 7.12 7.90
CA ARG A 133 16.82 7.12 6.99
C ARG A 133 16.49 6.31 5.74
N GLU A 134 17.20 6.62 4.65
CA GLU A 134 17.10 5.86 3.41
C GLU A 134 17.58 4.40 3.63
N ARG A 135 16.75 3.45 3.20
CA ARG A 135 17.01 2.00 3.32
C ARG A 135 18.13 1.53 2.39
N ILE A 136 18.15 2.02 1.16
CA ILE A 136 19.05 1.56 0.08
C ILE A 136 19.88 2.71 -0.49
N PRO A 137 20.75 3.32 0.33
CA PRO A 137 21.46 4.55 -0.02
C PRO A 137 22.35 4.42 -1.27
N LEU A 138 22.82 3.20 -1.59
CA LEU A 138 23.60 2.95 -2.82
C LEU A 138 22.72 3.09 -4.09
N ASN A 139 21.43 2.71 -4.00
CA ASN A 139 20.48 2.84 -5.09
C ASN A 139 19.82 4.23 -5.13
N ARG A 140 19.72 4.89 -3.97
CA ARG A 140 19.01 6.17 -3.79
C ARG A 140 19.88 7.21 -3.07
N PRO A 141 21.08 7.53 -3.59
CA PRO A 141 22.01 8.42 -2.88
C PRO A 141 21.41 9.80 -2.61
N ALA A 142 20.55 10.32 -3.50
CA ALA A 142 19.89 11.61 -3.30
C ALA A 142 18.92 11.63 -2.11
N ASN A 143 18.37 10.47 -1.73
CA ASN A 143 17.44 10.38 -0.59
C ASN A 143 18.15 10.56 0.75
N THR A 144 19.46 10.28 0.83
CA THR A 144 20.25 10.46 2.06
C THR A 144 20.27 11.91 2.54
N ALA A 145 20.02 12.88 1.65
CA ALA A 145 19.85 14.28 2.02
C ALA A 145 18.66 14.51 2.97
N TRP A 146 17.74 13.55 3.04
CA TRP A 146 16.55 13.59 3.90
C TRP A 146 16.71 12.78 5.20
N ASP A 147 17.84 12.08 5.38
CA ASP A 147 18.12 11.31 6.58
C ASP A 147 18.07 12.20 7.83
N GLY A 148 17.45 11.72 8.89
CA GLY A 148 17.35 12.45 10.14
C GLY A 148 16.29 13.57 10.17
N GLN A 149 15.53 13.81 9.09
CA GLN A 149 14.57 14.91 9.02
C GLN A 149 13.14 14.52 9.42
N PHE A 150 12.73 13.27 9.21
CA PHE A 150 11.33 12.86 9.36
C PHE A 150 11.15 11.85 10.50
N ALA A 151 10.10 12.06 11.30
CA ALA A 151 9.70 11.11 12.33
C ALA A 151 8.99 9.90 11.72
N ILE A 152 8.92 8.80 12.50
CA ILE A 152 8.11 7.62 12.19
C ILE A 152 6.62 7.97 12.39
N PRO A 153 5.76 7.85 11.37
CA PRO A 153 4.35 8.17 11.50
C PRO A 153 3.54 7.00 12.08
N THR A 154 2.48 7.34 12.79
CA THR A 154 1.41 6.42 13.17
C THR A 154 0.41 6.26 12.02
N LEU A 155 -0.39 5.18 12.03
CA LEU A 155 -1.52 5.03 11.10
C LEU A 155 -2.50 6.21 11.22
N GLN A 156 -2.74 6.74 12.44
CA GLN A 156 -3.61 7.90 12.65
C GLN A 156 -3.09 9.15 11.93
N GLU A 157 -1.80 9.47 12.05
CA GLU A 157 -1.19 10.62 11.36
C GLU A 157 -1.23 10.47 9.82
N ILE A 158 -1.12 9.23 9.33
CA ILE A 158 -1.24 8.93 7.89
C ILE A 158 -2.67 9.16 7.42
N ILE A 159 -3.68 8.71 8.18
CA ILE A 159 -5.09 8.95 7.89
C ILE A 159 -5.39 10.45 7.86
N GLU A 160 -4.93 11.22 8.83
CA GLU A 160 -5.11 12.68 8.89
C GLU A 160 -4.50 13.38 7.67
N LEU A 161 -3.31 12.91 7.21
CA LEU A 161 -2.71 13.37 5.97
C LEU A 161 -3.62 13.09 4.77
N VAL A 162 -4.07 11.84 4.62
CA VAL A 162 -4.92 11.40 3.50
C VAL A 162 -6.23 12.20 3.46
N GLU A 163 -6.86 12.40 4.60
CA GLU A 163 -8.11 13.16 4.67
C GLU A 163 -7.92 14.64 4.29
N ARG A 164 -6.87 15.27 4.81
CA ARG A 164 -6.53 16.65 4.47
C ARG A 164 -6.29 16.81 2.97
N GLU A 165 -5.49 15.93 2.39
CA GLU A 165 -5.14 15.98 0.96
C GLU A 165 -6.32 15.60 0.06
N SER A 166 -7.15 14.65 0.47
CA SER A 166 -8.37 14.29 -0.27
C SER A 166 -9.32 15.48 -0.37
N ARG A 167 -9.53 16.20 0.75
CA ARG A 167 -10.35 17.41 0.78
C ARG A 167 -9.74 18.53 -0.07
N ALA A 168 -8.44 18.81 0.07
CA ALA A 168 -7.76 19.88 -0.65
C ALA A 168 -7.79 19.64 -2.17
N ARG A 169 -7.64 18.40 -2.61
CA ARG A 169 -7.60 18.00 -4.02
C ARG A 169 -8.96 17.62 -4.59
N LYS A 170 -10.01 17.56 -3.75
CA LYS A 170 -11.38 17.15 -4.12
C LYS A 170 -11.41 15.79 -4.84
N ARG A 171 -10.54 14.86 -4.40
CA ARG A 171 -10.50 13.48 -4.90
C ARG A 171 -10.27 12.51 -3.77
N THR A 172 -10.78 11.29 -3.92
CA THR A 172 -10.47 10.19 -3.01
C THR A 172 -9.00 9.79 -3.15
N ILE A 173 -8.32 9.65 -2.01
CA ILE A 173 -7.00 9.04 -1.87
C ILE A 173 -7.16 7.86 -0.95
N GLY A 174 -6.73 6.67 -1.37
CA GLY A 174 -6.92 5.46 -0.60
C GLY A 174 -5.76 5.08 0.28
N LEU A 175 -6.05 4.12 1.15
CA LEU A 175 -5.10 3.49 2.06
C LEU A 175 -5.00 2.00 1.71
N VAL A 176 -3.77 1.50 1.61
CA VAL A 176 -3.50 0.07 1.39
C VAL A 176 -2.57 -0.45 2.50
N PRO A 177 -3.03 -0.48 3.77
CA PRO A 177 -2.20 -0.89 4.89
C PRO A 177 -1.86 -2.38 4.81
N GLU A 178 -0.57 -2.72 4.95
CA GLU A 178 -0.10 -4.09 5.11
C GLU A 178 0.13 -4.40 6.59
N LEU A 179 -0.36 -5.54 7.06
CA LEU A 179 -0.05 -6.07 8.39
C LEU A 179 1.18 -6.95 8.32
N LYS A 180 2.28 -6.48 8.92
CA LYS A 180 3.58 -7.19 8.91
C LYS A 180 3.68 -8.15 10.09
N HIS A 181 4.21 -9.36 9.82
CA HIS A 181 4.55 -10.33 10.88
C HIS A 181 3.39 -10.62 11.85
N SER A 182 2.15 -10.76 11.34
CA SER A 182 0.93 -10.88 12.18
C SER A 182 1.03 -12.06 13.16
N THR A 183 1.54 -13.22 12.72
CA THR A 183 1.75 -14.38 13.59
C THR A 183 2.72 -14.06 14.73
N TYR A 184 3.83 -13.36 14.45
CA TYR A 184 4.77 -12.93 15.47
C TYR A 184 4.14 -11.95 16.46
N PHE A 185 3.48 -10.90 15.98
CA PHE A 185 2.85 -9.91 16.86
C PHE A 185 1.72 -10.51 17.70
N ALA A 186 0.94 -11.43 17.17
CA ALA A 186 -0.06 -12.15 17.94
C ALA A 186 0.56 -12.98 19.07
N ALA A 187 1.68 -13.67 18.79
CA ALA A 187 2.39 -14.51 19.77
C ALA A 187 2.95 -13.70 20.96
N ILE A 188 3.27 -12.42 20.76
CA ILE A 188 3.74 -11.52 21.84
C ILE A 188 2.64 -10.67 22.45
N GLY A 189 1.36 -10.95 22.16
CA GLY A 189 0.20 -10.23 22.75
C GLY A 189 -0.10 -8.87 22.12
N LEU A 190 0.43 -8.60 20.92
CA LEU A 190 0.22 -7.36 20.16
C LEU A 190 -0.49 -7.59 18.80
N PRO A 191 -1.61 -8.35 18.73
CA PRO A 191 -2.28 -8.64 17.45
C PRO A 191 -2.63 -7.35 16.71
N LEU A 192 -2.40 -7.30 15.38
CA LEU A 192 -2.52 -6.10 14.57
C LEU A 192 -3.95 -5.92 14.02
N GLU A 193 -4.69 -7.00 13.79
CA GLU A 193 -5.94 -7.04 13.05
C GLU A 193 -7.01 -6.15 13.70
N ARG A 194 -7.25 -6.35 14.98
CA ARG A 194 -8.25 -5.56 15.72
C ARG A 194 -7.86 -4.09 15.80
N ARG A 195 -6.56 -3.81 15.98
CA ARG A 195 -6.03 -2.45 16.08
C ARG A 195 -6.24 -1.67 14.78
N VAL A 196 -5.95 -2.25 13.60
CA VAL A 196 -6.15 -1.57 12.32
C VAL A 196 -7.64 -1.31 12.08
N VAL A 197 -8.50 -2.28 12.39
CA VAL A 197 -9.96 -2.13 12.24
C VAL A 197 -10.48 -1.00 13.14
N ASP A 198 -10.06 -0.96 14.41
CA ASP A 198 -10.50 0.06 15.37
C ASP A 198 -10.07 1.47 14.95
N VAL A 199 -8.83 1.64 14.47
CA VAL A 199 -8.34 2.94 13.96
C VAL A 199 -9.14 3.38 12.74
N LEU A 200 -9.37 2.49 11.77
CA LEU A 200 -10.14 2.81 10.56
C LEU A 200 -11.60 3.16 10.91
N MET A 201 -12.24 2.41 11.79
CA MET A 201 -13.62 2.69 12.23
C MET A 201 -13.74 4.02 12.99
N ALA A 202 -12.78 4.32 13.86
CA ALA A 202 -12.73 5.58 14.60
C ALA A 202 -12.61 6.79 13.67
N ASN A 203 -12.03 6.60 12.49
CA ASN A 203 -11.91 7.61 11.43
C ASN A 203 -13.01 7.52 10.37
N GLU A 204 -14.11 6.80 10.64
CA GLU A 204 -15.32 6.71 9.80
C GLU A 204 -15.12 6.05 8.43
N TYR A 205 -14.07 5.23 8.24
CA TYR A 205 -13.99 4.32 7.08
C TYR A 205 -14.97 3.16 7.27
N ARG A 206 -15.80 2.86 6.28
CA ARG A 206 -16.97 2.00 6.45
C ARG A 206 -16.94 0.78 5.51
N GLY A 207 -16.35 -0.29 5.98
CA GLY A 207 -16.40 -1.60 5.33
C GLY A 207 -15.99 -1.56 3.86
N ARG A 208 -16.78 -2.22 3.00
CA ARG A 208 -16.48 -2.39 1.57
C ARG A 208 -16.49 -1.09 0.77
N ASP A 209 -17.24 -0.09 1.22
CA ASP A 209 -17.33 1.21 0.53
C ASP A 209 -16.12 2.11 0.80
N ALA A 210 -15.36 1.81 1.86
CA ALA A 210 -14.19 2.58 2.22
C ALA A 210 -13.10 2.54 1.14
N ALA A 211 -12.36 3.66 1.01
CA ALA A 211 -11.15 3.73 0.19
C ALA A 211 -9.97 3.01 0.86
N VAL A 212 -10.18 1.77 1.27
CA VAL A 212 -9.23 0.95 2.03
C VAL A 212 -9.13 -0.45 1.46
N PHE A 213 -7.89 -0.96 1.34
CA PHE A 213 -7.57 -2.35 1.05
C PHE A 213 -6.55 -2.82 2.09
N ILE A 214 -6.95 -3.68 3.04
CA ILE A 214 -6.01 -4.23 4.03
C ILE A 214 -5.33 -5.45 3.42
N GLN A 215 -4.00 -5.48 3.47
CA GLN A 215 -3.21 -6.53 2.83
C GLN A 215 -2.33 -7.30 3.81
N SER A 216 -2.02 -8.53 3.47
CA SER A 216 -1.09 -9.39 4.18
C SER A 216 -0.57 -10.53 3.31
N PHE A 217 0.61 -11.03 3.66
CA PHE A 217 1.15 -12.30 3.15
C PHE A 217 0.56 -13.51 3.86
N GLU A 218 0.13 -13.36 5.11
CA GLU A 218 -0.43 -14.43 5.92
C GLU A 218 -1.93 -14.63 5.62
N VAL A 219 -2.37 -15.88 5.63
CA VAL A 219 -3.74 -16.27 5.29
C VAL A 219 -4.67 -16.18 6.48
N SER A 220 -4.19 -16.60 7.67
CA SER A 220 -5.00 -16.69 8.88
C SER A 220 -5.50 -15.34 9.36
N ASN A 221 -4.64 -14.31 9.29
CA ASN A 221 -5.02 -12.96 9.68
C ASN A 221 -6.02 -12.33 8.72
N LEU A 222 -5.91 -12.58 7.40
CA LEU A 222 -6.92 -12.14 6.42
C LEU A 222 -8.27 -12.79 6.66
N LYS A 223 -8.30 -14.09 7.00
CA LYS A 223 -9.54 -14.79 7.40
C LYS A 223 -10.12 -14.19 8.69
N ALA A 224 -9.28 -13.85 9.67
CA ALA A 224 -9.71 -13.18 10.90
C ALA A 224 -10.27 -11.76 10.60
N LEU A 225 -9.62 -10.99 9.74
CA LEU A 225 -10.10 -9.69 9.28
C LEU A 225 -11.44 -9.80 8.55
N ARG A 226 -11.62 -10.82 7.70
CA ARG A 226 -12.89 -11.08 7.01
C ARG A 226 -14.03 -11.36 7.99
N ALA A 227 -13.75 -12.08 9.08
CA ALA A 227 -14.75 -12.38 10.10
C ALA A 227 -15.12 -11.17 10.97
N MET A 228 -14.22 -10.20 11.16
CA MET A 228 -14.42 -9.05 12.05
C MET A 228 -14.73 -7.74 11.34
N SER A 229 -14.56 -7.67 10.02
CA SER A 229 -14.74 -6.41 9.28
C SER A 229 -15.28 -6.64 7.87
N GLY A 230 -15.86 -5.60 7.28
CA GLY A 230 -16.31 -5.59 5.89
C GLY A 230 -15.30 -4.98 4.91
N TYR A 231 -14.08 -4.64 5.35
CA TYR A 231 -13.08 -4.02 4.47
C TYR A 231 -12.66 -4.95 3.33
N ARG A 232 -12.20 -4.32 2.22
CA ARG A 232 -11.61 -5.08 1.13
C ARG A 232 -10.23 -5.60 1.55
N LEU A 233 -9.99 -6.88 1.29
CA LEU A 233 -8.79 -7.60 1.70
C LEU A 233 -7.98 -8.01 0.49
N VAL A 234 -6.65 -7.92 0.61
CA VAL A 234 -5.70 -8.28 -0.43
C VAL A 234 -4.79 -9.40 0.06
N GLN A 235 -4.79 -10.52 -0.65
CA GLN A 235 -3.80 -11.57 -0.43
C GLN A 235 -2.54 -11.24 -1.22
N LEU A 236 -1.45 -10.94 -0.50
CA LEU A 236 -0.12 -10.82 -1.08
C LEU A 236 0.47 -12.22 -1.35
N VAL A 237 1.12 -12.39 -2.51
CA VAL A 237 1.74 -13.65 -2.91
C VAL A 237 3.19 -13.39 -3.30
N SER A 238 4.14 -13.99 -2.56
CA SER A 238 5.57 -13.92 -2.84
C SER A 238 5.99 -14.97 -3.89
N VAL A 239 7.29 -15.16 -4.05
CA VAL A 239 7.81 -16.13 -5.04
C VAL A 239 7.32 -17.55 -4.73
N PRO A 240 7.05 -18.38 -5.76
CA PRO A 240 6.44 -19.70 -5.59
C PRO A 240 7.19 -20.68 -4.68
N THR A 241 8.50 -20.46 -4.49
CA THR A 241 9.36 -21.30 -3.62
C THR A 241 9.21 -21.01 -2.13
N GLU A 242 8.49 -19.95 -1.77
CA GLU A 242 8.23 -19.54 -0.39
C GLU A 242 6.81 -19.94 0.05
N ALA A 243 6.50 -19.69 1.32
CA ALA A 243 5.19 -19.98 1.93
C ALA A 243 4.76 -18.85 2.87
N PRO A 244 3.45 -18.64 3.07
CA PRO A 244 2.94 -17.76 4.12
C PRO A 244 3.47 -18.22 5.49
N TYR A 245 3.95 -17.27 6.31
CA TYR A 245 4.60 -17.67 7.57
C TYR A 245 3.62 -18.34 8.54
N ASP A 246 2.39 -17.93 8.61
CA ASP A 246 1.36 -18.59 9.42
C ASP A 246 1.13 -20.06 9.00
N ALA A 247 1.26 -20.36 7.70
CA ALA A 247 1.19 -21.73 7.20
C ALA A 247 2.43 -22.55 7.61
N VAL A 248 3.62 -21.93 7.58
CA VAL A 248 4.87 -22.55 8.09
C VAL A 248 4.75 -22.81 9.58
N ALA A 249 4.35 -21.83 10.38
CA ALA A 249 4.20 -21.95 11.83
C ALA A 249 3.16 -23.01 12.23
N ALA A 250 2.09 -23.15 11.46
CA ALA A 250 1.05 -24.15 11.68
C ALA A 250 1.36 -25.53 11.06
N GLY A 251 2.45 -25.66 10.29
CA GLY A 251 2.83 -26.93 9.64
C GLY A 251 1.83 -27.44 8.59
N THR A 252 1.10 -26.54 7.91
CA THR A 252 0.05 -26.91 6.94
C THR A 252 0.61 -27.38 5.61
N GLY A 253 1.84 -27.03 5.28
CA GLY A 253 2.48 -27.31 3.99
C GLY A 253 2.01 -26.44 2.82
N LEU A 254 1.13 -25.45 3.05
CA LEU A 254 0.69 -24.52 2.00
C LEU A 254 1.84 -23.64 1.54
N THR A 255 2.03 -23.56 0.22
CA THR A 255 3.05 -22.72 -0.43
C THR A 255 2.43 -21.66 -1.32
N TYR A 256 3.20 -20.63 -1.70
CA TYR A 256 2.72 -19.67 -2.72
C TYR A 256 2.55 -20.33 -4.09
N ALA A 257 3.29 -21.42 -4.41
CA ALA A 257 3.05 -22.21 -5.62
C ALA A 257 1.63 -22.78 -5.66
N ASP A 258 1.11 -23.28 -4.52
CA ASP A 258 -0.26 -23.78 -4.42
C ASP A 258 -1.28 -22.66 -4.60
N MET A 259 -1.01 -21.49 -4.03
CA MET A 259 -1.91 -20.34 -4.02
C MET A 259 -2.12 -19.70 -5.40
N ILE A 260 -1.14 -19.79 -6.30
CA ILE A 260 -1.24 -19.24 -7.67
C ILE A 260 -1.89 -20.20 -8.68
N THR A 261 -2.25 -21.42 -8.29
CA THR A 261 -3.03 -22.33 -9.13
C THR A 261 -4.49 -21.85 -9.26
N PRO A 262 -5.25 -22.27 -10.30
CA PRO A 262 -6.70 -21.96 -10.38
C PRO A 262 -7.47 -22.37 -9.12
N ALA A 263 -7.15 -23.51 -8.51
CA ALA A 263 -7.76 -23.95 -7.26
C ALA A 263 -7.37 -23.05 -6.08
N GLY A 264 -6.08 -22.65 -5.98
CA GLY A 264 -5.59 -21.72 -4.97
C GLY A 264 -6.24 -20.34 -5.09
N LEU A 265 -6.37 -19.80 -6.31
CA LEU A 265 -7.05 -18.53 -6.56
C LEU A 265 -8.54 -18.61 -6.17
N ALA A 266 -9.23 -19.71 -6.46
CA ALA A 266 -10.59 -19.92 -6.00
C ALA A 266 -10.69 -19.97 -4.46
N GLN A 267 -9.69 -20.51 -3.76
CA GLN A 267 -9.62 -20.47 -2.30
C GLN A 267 -9.37 -19.04 -1.79
N ILE A 268 -8.47 -18.28 -2.40
CA ILE A 268 -8.23 -16.87 -2.04
C ILE A 268 -9.53 -16.07 -2.16
N ALA A 269 -10.30 -16.24 -3.22
CA ALA A 269 -11.57 -15.54 -3.45
C ALA A 269 -12.63 -15.78 -2.35
N THR A 270 -12.47 -16.80 -1.50
CA THR A 270 -13.38 -17.03 -0.37
C THR A 270 -13.16 -16.09 0.80
N TYR A 271 -11.97 -15.46 0.92
CA TYR A 271 -11.62 -14.60 2.06
C TYR A 271 -10.98 -13.26 1.68
N ALA A 272 -10.45 -13.12 0.47
CA ALA A 272 -9.87 -11.88 -0.03
C ALA A 272 -10.61 -11.38 -1.28
N ASP A 273 -10.50 -10.08 -1.55
CA ASP A 273 -11.16 -9.39 -2.67
C ASP A 273 -10.20 -9.15 -3.84
N VAL A 274 -8.90 -9.23 -3.60
CA VAL A 274 -7.81 -8.94 -4.53
C VAL A 274 -6.69 -9.93 -4.29
N VAL A 275 -5.99 -10.33 -5.34
CA VAL A 275 -4.70 -11.04 -5.24
C VAL A 275 -3.57 -10.12 -5.71
N SER A 276 -2.48 -10.08 -4.94
CA SER A 276 -1.36 -9.19 -5.22
C SER A 276 -0.05 -9.98 -5.34
N PRO A 277 0.30 -10.43 -6.55
CA PRO A 277 1.46 -11.27 -6.78
C PRO A 277 2.76 -10.45 -6.90
N TYR A 278 3.88 -11.08 -6.51
CA TYR A 278 5.20 -10.62 -6.92
C TYR A 278 5.30 -10.59 -8.45
N LYS A 279 5.90 -9.55 -9.01
CA LYS A 279 5.88 -9.24 -10.43
C LYS A 279 6.33 -10.40 -11.36
N SER A 280 7.27 -11.25 -10.94
CA SER A 280 7.73 -12.38 -11.77
C SER A 280 6.67 -13.47 -11.97
N ILE A 281 5.62 -13.53 -11.15
CA ILE A 281 4.48 -14.44 -11.33
C ILE A 281 3.65 -14.03 -12.56
N VAL A 282 3.55 -12.73 -12.81
CA VAL A 282 2.81 -12.18 -13.96
C VAL A 282 3.67 -12.21 -15.22
N ILE A 283 4.88 -11.63 -15.16
CA ILE A 283 5.85 -11.64 -16.26
C ILE A 283 7.19 -12.11 -15.73
N PRO A 284 7.58 -13.37 -15.97
CA PRO A 284 8.88 -13.89 -15.55
C PRO A 284 10.00 -13.23 -16.34
N ARG A 285 11.22 -13.31 -15.84
CA ARG A 285 12.43 -12.94 -16.59
C ARG A 285 13.04 -14.16 -17.26
N ASP A 286 13.59 -13.96 -18.45
CA ASP A 286 14.31 -14.97 -19.20
C ASP A 286 15.76 -15.15 -18.65
N ALA A 287 16.53 -16.07 -19.27
CA ALA A 287 17.91 -16.34 -18.88
C ALA A 287 18.86 -15.14 -19.06
N ASN A 288 18.47 -14.13 -19.83
CA ASN A 288 19.23 -12.89 -20.05
C ASN A 288 18.69 -11.73 -19.23
N ASP A 289 17.85 -12.01 -18.22
CA ASP A 289 17.18 -11.03 -17.36
C ASP A 289 16.26 -10.04 -18.08
N ASN A 290 15.75 -10.38 -19.28
CA ASN A 290 14.72 -9.60 -19.97
C ASN A 290 13.32 -10.06 -19.55
N LEU A 291 12.31 -9.21 -19.80
CA LEU A 291 10.91 -9.62 -19.63
C LEU A 291 10.58 -10.75 -20.60
N GLY A 292 10.06 -11.84 -20.05
CA GLY A 292 9.48 -12.95 -20.81
C GLY A 292 8.05 -12.64 -21.28
N ALA A 293 7.36 -13.67 -21.78
CA ALA A 293 5.94 -13.56 -22.08
C ALA A 293 5.10 -13.55 -20.78
N PRO A 294 3.99 -12.81 -20.75
CA PRO A 294 3.04 -12.88 -19.64
C PRO A 294 2.52 -14.30 -19.43
N THR A 295 2.43 -14.71 -18.18
CA THR A 295 1.83 -16.00 -17.77
C THR A 295 0.31 -15.97 -17.91
N SER A 296 -0.33 -17.11 -17.64
CA SER A 296 -1.80 -17.17 -17.58
C SER A 296 -2.37 -16.63 -16.24
N PHE A 297 -1.53 -16.15 -15.31
CA PHE A 297 -1.93 -15.83 -13.94
C PHE A 297 -3.05 -14.78 -13.89
N VAL A 298 -2.89 -13.64 -14.58
CA VAL A 298 -3.90 -12.56 -14.55
C VAL A 298 -5.25 -13.06 -15.03
N ARG A 299 -5.27 -13.82 -16.15
CA ARG A 299 -6.52 -14.41 -16.67
C ARG A 299 -7.16 -15.40 -15.68
N ALA A 300 -6.33 -16.21 -15.00
CA ALA A 300 -6.84 -17.18 -14.01
C ALA A 300 -7.38 -16.46 -12.77
N ALA A 301 -6.72 -15.39 -12.30
CA ALA A 301 -7.18 -14.58 -11.18
C ALA A 301 -8.52 -13.89 -11.50
N HIS A 302 -8.63 -13.27 -12.69
CA HIS A 302 -9.88 -12.65 -13.15
C HIS A 302 -11.02 -13.69 -13.28
N ALA A 303 -10.73 -14.92 -13.76
CA ALA A 303 -11.71 -15.99 -13.81
C ALA A 303 -12.19 -16.43 -12.43
N ALA A 304 -11.38 -16.26 -11.38
CA ALA A 304 -11.76 -16.47 -9.98
C ALA A 304 -12.43 -15.23 -9.35
N GLY A 305 -12.62 -14.14 -10.09
CA GLY A 305 -13.22 -12.89 -9.60
C GLY A 305 -12.26 -12.02 -8.79
N LEU A 306 -10.94 -12.23 -8.91
CA LEU A 306 -9.90 -11.50 -8.20
C LEU A 306 -9.20 -10.50 -9.13
N PRO A 307 -9.36 -9.19 -8.94
CA PRO A 307 -8.44 -8.19 -9.50
C PRO A 307 -6.99 -8.46 -9.09
N VAL A 308 -6.04 -8.03 -9.94
CA VAL A 308 -4.60 -8.27 -9.76
C VAL A 308 -3.86 -6.97 -9.52
N HIS A 309 -3.24 -6.83 -8.34
CA HIS A 309 -2.37 -5.71 -7.98
C HIS A 309 -0.92 -6.20 -7.94
N VAL A 310 -0.09 -5.81 -8.91
CA VAL A 310 1.30 -6.31 -9.02
C VAL A 310 2.28 -5.46 -8.22
N TRP A 311 3.27 -6.06 -7.56
CA TRP A 311 4.32 -5.40 -6.78
C TRP A 311 5.71 -5.97 -7.08
N THR A 312 6.81 -5.22 -6.92
CA THR A 312 6.96 -3.78 -6.84
C THR A 312 7.73 -3.31 -8.06
N LEU A 313 7.25 -2.27 -8.71
CA LEU A 313 7.89 -1.68 -9.88
C LEU A 313 8.74 -0.49 -9.43
N ARG A 314 10.06 -0.57 -9.66
CA ARG A 314 11.09 0.35 -9.16
C ARG A 314 11.92 0.90 -10.29
N PRO A 315 12.34 2.20 -10.21
CA PRO A 315 13.00 2.84 -11.34
C PRO A 315 14.51 2.55 -11.46
N GLU A 316 15.14 2.04 -10.41
CA GLU A 316 16.60 1.86 -10.40
C GLU A 316 17.01 0.59 -11.18
N ASN A 317 18.11 0.66 -11.95
CA ASN A 317 18.61 -0.41 -12.81
C ASN A 317 18.66 -1.80 -12.17
N PRO A 318 19.10 -2.00 -10.91
CA PRO A 318 19.15 -3.33 -10.29
C PRO A 318 17.78 -4.02 -10.20
N PHE A 319 16.68 -3.26 -10.24
CA PHE A 319 15.32 -3.80 -10.16
C PHE A 319 14.66 -3.97 -11.53
N LEU A 320 15.25 -3.38 -12.58
CA LEU A 320 14.72 -3.42 -13.93
C LEU A 320 15.23 -4.63 -14.73
N PRO A 321 14.42 -5.14 -15.68
CA PRO A 321 14.89 -6.09 -16.67
C PRO A 321 16.05 -5.51 -17.50
N ALA A 322 16.95 -6.35 -17.96
CA ALA A 322 18.16 -5.93 -18.67
C ALA A 322 17.88 -4.97 -19.84
N GLY A 323 16.89 -5.28 -20.67
CA GLY A 323 16.51 -4.45 -21.82
C GLY A 323 15.91 -3.08 -21.48
N LEU A 324 15.59 -2.80 -20.20
CA LEU A 324 15.03 -1.52 -19.74
C LEU A 324 16.02 -0.71 -18.89
N ARG A 325 17.23 -1.21 -18.65
CA ARG A 325 18.29 -0.49 -17.92
C ARG A 325 18.88 0.62 -18.76
N ALA A 326 19.18 1.74 -18.12
CA ALA A 326 19.87 2.88 -18.75
C ALA A 326 21.37 2.88 -18.41
N PRO A 327 22.24 3.41 -19.31
CA PRO A 327 23.66 3.59 -19.00
C PRO A 327 23.88 4.66 -17.90
N PRO A 328 24.90 4.50 -17.01
CA PRO A 328 25.74 3.31 -16.88
C PRO A 328 24.98 2.17 -16.16
N VAL A 329 24.91 1.00 -16.79
CA VAL A 329 24.08 -0.13 -16.29
C VAL A 329 24.54 -0.68 -14.96
N ASP A 330 25.83 -0.60 -14.65
CA ASP A 330 26.43 -1.10 -13.40
C ASP A 330 26.31 -0.10 -12.23
N SER A 331 25.81 1.08 -12.46
CA SER A 331 25.58 2.06 -11.40
C SER A 331 24.25 1.77 -10.71
N PRO A 332 24.24 1.42 -9.42
CA PRO A 332 23.01 1.02 -8.72
C PRO A 332 21.98 2.18 -8.59
N GLY A 333 22.45 3.44 -8.62
CA GLY A 333 21.56 4.60 -8.55
C GLY A 333 21.05 5.08 -9.91
N THR A 334 21.46 4.46 -11.02
CA THR A 334 20.96 4.83 -12.35
C THR A 334 19.50 4.35 -12.49
N ARG A 335 18.65 5.24 -12.99
CA ARG A 335 17.23 4.97 -13.24
C ARG A 335 17.02 4.67 -14.73
N GLY A 336 16.39 3.53 -15.04
CA GLY A 336 16.09 3.11 -16.39
C GLY A 336 14.62 3.35 -16.80
N ASP A 337 14.13 2.62 -17.82
CA ASP A 337 12.77 2.74 -18.33
C ASP A 337 11.75 1.96 -17.47
N ALA A 338 11.53 2.43 -16.24
CA ALA A 338 10.48 1.88 -15.38
C ALA A 338 9.07 2.10 -15.95
N ALA A 339 8.85 3.17 -16.74
CA ALA A 339 7.58 3.40 -17.40
C ALA A 339 7.29 2.31 -18.45
N GLY A 340 8.33 1.85 -19.16
CA GLY A 340 8.27 0.69 -20.07
C GLY A 340 7.94 -0.61 -19.32
N GLU A 341 8.56 -0.85 -18.15
CA GLU A 341 8.22 -2.01 -17.31
C GLU A 341 6.75 -1.94 -16.85
N ILE A 342 6.31 -0.82 -16.28
CA ILE A 342 4.91 -0.62 -15.86
C ILE A 342 3.95 -0.89 -17.02
N ARG A 343 4.24 -0.38 -18.20
CA ARG A 343 3.40 -0.56 -19.41
C ARG A 343 3.25 -2.03 -19.79
N ALA A 344 4.33 -2.83 -19.69
CA ALA A 344 4.26 -4.26 -19.97
C ALA A 344 3.29 -5.00 -19.02
N TYR A 345 3.27 -4.61 -17.74
CA TYR A 345 2.31 -5.17 -16.77
C TYR A 345 0.87 -4.70 -17.02
N LEU A 346 0.67 -3.44 -17.41
CA LEU A 346 -0.66 -2.94 -17.82
C LEU A 346 -1.17 -3.69 -19.08
N ASP A 347 -0.30 -3.91 -20.06
CA ASP A 347 -0.63 -4.69 -21.27
C ASP A 347 -0.92 -6.17 -20.94
N ALA A 348 -0.35 -6.72 -19.86
CA ALA A 348 -0.69 -8.05 -19.34
C ALA A 348 -2.04 -8.10 -18.59
N GLY A 349 -2.69 -6.95 -18.37
CA GLY A 349 -4.04 -6.85 -17.82
C GLY A 349 -4.12 -6.70 -16.29
N VAL A 350 -3.06 -6.25 -15.61
CA VAL A 350 -3.13 -5.99 -14.16
C VAL A 350 -4.03 -4.78 -13.85
N ASP A 351 -4.70 -4.81 -12.68
CA ASP A 351 -5.67 -3.80 -12.26
C ASP A 351 -5.05 -2.69 -11.40
N ALA A 352 -3.89 -2.94 -10.80
CA ALA A 352 -3.10 -1.93 -10.11
C ALA A 352 -1.61 -2.25 -10.14
N VAL A 353 -0.80 -1.19 -10.02
CA VAL A 353 0.65 -1.29 -9.94
C VAL A 353 1.14 -0.63 -8.65
N PHE A 354 1.92 -1.40 -7.85
CA PHE A 354 2.68 -0.87 -6.74
C PHE A 354 4.01 -0.34 -7.25
N THR A 355 4.30 0.91 -7.00
CA THR A 355 5.55 1.53 -7.45
C THR A 355 6.17 2.43 -6.40
N ASP A 356 7.51 2.45 -6.37
CA ASP A 356 8.30 3.37 -5.53
C ASP A 356 8.31 4.80 -6.12
N ASP A 357 7.95 4.95 -7.41
CA ASP A 357 7.86 6.24 -8.11
C ASP A 357 6.44 6.48 -8.65
N PRO A 358 5.55 7.07 -7.84
CA PRO A 358 4.16 7.32 -8.24
C PRO A 358 4.01 8.23 -9.47
N ALA A 359 4.95 9.17 -9.70
CA ALA A 359 4.91 10.04 -10.88
C ALA A 359 5.06 9.23 -12.17
N LEU A 360 6.02 8.30 -12.22
CA LEU A 360 6.18 7.36 -13.34
C LEU A 360 4.97 6.44 -13.48
N GLY A 361 4.47 5.92 -12.35
CA GLY A 361 3.26 5.08 -12.32
C GLY A 361 2.06 5.81 -12.91
N ARG A 362 1.79 7.05 -12.47
CA ARG A 362 0.69 7.88 -12.98
C ARG A 362 0.84 8.17 -14.47
N GLY A 363 2.03 8.57 -14.89
CA GLY A 363 2.31 8.83 -16.30
C GLY A 363 2.05 7.61 -17.20
N ALA A 364 2.47 6.42 -16.77
CA ALA A 364 2.27 5.17 -17.50
C ALA A 364 0.78 4.77 -17.58
N VAL A 365 0.05 4.84 -16.44
CA VAL A 365 -1.38 4.54 -16.38
C VAL A 365 -2.20 5.52 -17.23
N ASP A 366 -1.89 6.82 -17.17
CA ASP A 366 -2.61 7.81 -17.99
C ASP A 366 -2.34 7.64 -19.48
N ALA A 367 -1.11 7.27 -19.85
CA ALA A 367 -0.79 6.96 -21.25
C ALA A 367 -1.50 5.69 -21.71
N PHE A 368 -1.62 4.67 -20.85
CA PHE A 368 -2.35 3.44 -21.16
C PHE A 368 -3.85 3.69 -21.36
N ARG A 369 -4.49 4.50 -20.50
CA ARG A 369 -5.92 4.83 -20.61
C ARG A 369 -6.30 5.65 -21.84
N ARG A 370 -5.34 6.30 -22.50
CA ARG A 370 -5.55 7.09 -23.72
C ARG A 370 -5.48 6.29 -25.01
N ARG A 371 -5.13 5.00 -24.96
CA ARG A 371 -5.09 4.09 -26.11
C ARG A 371 -6.48 3.55 -26.44
#